data_a26b72f7ec5ab06cd5eb686c5df43128
#
_entry.id   a26b72f7ec5ab06cd5eb686c5df43128
#
_cell.length_a   1.000
_cell.length_b   1.000
_cell.length_c   1.000
_cell.angle_alpha   90.00
_cell.angle_beta   90.00
_cell.angle_gamma   90.00
#
_symmetry.space_group_name_H-M   'P 1'
#
loop_
_entity.id
_entity.type
_entity.pdbx_description
1 polymer ?
#
loop_
_entity_poly.entity_id
_entity_poly.type
_entity_poly.pdbx_seq_one_letter_code
_entity_poly.pdbx_strand_id
1 'polypeptide(L)'
;MSGFYSHRSLDGVLTDGEITSIYKTGLHRSQKEADKKNLFTMQLTGGNVSYQQNRIRLGITGIYYVFNRPYEPQLTGYSQYNIHGNQFYNLGIDYAYRWHRFSFQGETAMGKQGSATLNRFQYSPVEGTQLMIVQRYYSYNYWAMFAHSFGEGSAVQNEQGYYLGVETSPFRYWHILASFDL
;
A
#
# COMPACT_ATOMS: atom_id res chain seq x y z
N MET A 1 20.58 -0.83 2.77
CA MET A 1 20.00 -2.04 3.33
C MET A 1 19.51 -1.75 4.75
N SER A 2 18.30 -2.16 5.08
CA SER A 2 17.71 -2.04 6.42
C SER A 2 16.92 -3.30 6.75
N GLY A 3 16.78 -3.60 8.04
CA GLY A 3 15.95 -4.69 8.52
C GLY A 3 15.35 -4.34 9.88
N PHE A 4 14.22 -4.93 10.20
CA PHE A 4 13.54 -4.68 11.48
C PHE A 4 12.77 -5.91 11.96
N TYR A 5 12.53 -5.93 13.25
CA TYR A 5 11.65 -6.86 13.95
C TYR A 5 10.75 -6.08 14.90
N SER A 6 9.50 -6.48 15.01
CA SER A 6 8.52 -5.90 15.94
C SER A 6 7.62 -6.99 16.51
N HIS A 7 7.38 -6.92 17.80
CA HIS A 7 6.38 -7.73 18.50
C HIS A 7 5.44 -6.80 19.23
N ARG A 8 4.15 -6.87 18.93
CA ARG A 8 3.15 -5.97 19.53
C ARG A 8 1.78 -6.63 19.66
N SER A 9 1.01 -6.15 20.65
CA SER A 9 -0.40 -6.46 20.77
C SER A 9 -1.22 -5.56 19.85
N LEU A 10 -2.32 -6.09 19.34
CA LEU A 10 -3.23 -5.41 18.43
C LEU A 10 -4.65 -5.48 18.95
N ASP A 11 -5.42 -4.47 18.57
CA ASP A 11 -6.83 -4.34 18.87
C ASP A 11 -7.66 -5.05 17.79
N GLY A 12 -8.76 -5.67 18.19
CA GLY A 12 -9.60 -6.37 17.24
C GLY A 12 -10.87 -6.94 17.84
N VAL A 13 -11.50 -7.82 17.09
CA VAL A 13 -12.62 -8.64 17.56
C VAL A 13 -12.22 -10.10 17.44
N LEU A 14 -12.47 -10.85 18.50
CA LEU A 14 -12.33 -12.30 18.52
C LEU A 14 -13.71 -12.95 18.58
N THR A 15 -13.91 -13.96 17.76
CA THR A 15 -15.09 -14.84 17.80
C THR A 15 -14.58 -16.27 17.77
N ASP A 16 -14.98 -17.08 18.73
CA ASP A 16 -14.55 -18.49 18.88
C ASP A 16 -13.01 -18.68 18.92
N GLY A 17 -12.29 -17.66 19.38
CA GLY A 17 -10.82 -17.67 19.46
C GLY A 17 -10.10 -17.23 18.20
N GLU A 18 -10.80 -16.89 17.15
CA GLU A 18 -10.28 -16.41 15.86
C GLU A 18 -10.43 -14.89 15.72
N ILE A 19 -9.52 -14.26 14.97
CA ILE A 19 -9.55 -12.83 14.71
C ILE A 19 -10.51 -12.56 13.55
N THR A 20 -11.66 -11.94 13.83
CA THR A 20 -12.65 -11.60 12.81
C THR A 20 -12.51 -10.16 12.28
N SER A 21 -11.87 -9.28 13.05
CA SER A 21 -11.61 -7.89 12.63
C SER A 21 -10.38 -7.33 13.31
N ILE A 22 -9.62 -6.50 12.59
CA ILE A 22 -8.42 -5.83 13.08
C ILE A 22 -8.69 -4.33 13.12
N TYR A 23 -8.50 -3.69 14.29
CA TYR A 23 -8.63 -2.25 14.45
C TYR A 23 -7.27 -1.56 14.37
N LYS A 24 -7.15 -0.57 13.49
CA LYS A 24 -5.91 0.19 13.26
C LYS A 24 -5.92 1.58 13.91
N THR A 25 -7.06 2.00 14.45
CA THR A 25 -7.24 3.39 14.91
C THR A 25 -6.68 3.66 16.31
N GLY A 26 -6.54 2.63 17.15
CA GLY A 26 -6.06 2.78 18.53
C GLY A 26 -6.92 3.68 19.43
N LEU A 27 -8.18 3.93 19.04
CA LEU A 27 -9.10 4.75 19.81
C LEU A 27 -9.87 3.89 20.83
N HIS A 28 -9.88 4.34 22.10
CA HIS A 28 -10.55 3.67 23.23
C HIS A 28 -11.41 4.67 24.01
N ARG A 29 -12.43 5.22 23.34
CA ARG A 29 -13.30 6.28 23.91
C ARG A 29 -14.49 5.75 24.69
N SER A 30 -14.86 4.50 24.47
CA SER A 30 -15.98 3.83 25.10
C SER A 30 -15.56 2.48 25.71
N GLN A 31 -16.36 1.96 26.65
CA GLN A 31 -16.12 0.64 27.23
C GLN A 31 -16.04 -0.44 26.14
N LYS A 32 -16.95 -0.40 25.16
CA LYS A 32 -16.97 -1.34 24.02
C LYS A 32 -15.70 -1.28 23.16
N GLU A 33 -15.03 -0.14 23.08
CA GLU A 33 -13.74 0.00 22.40
C GLU A 33 -12.60 -0.48 23.30
N ALA A 34 -12.67 -0.23 24.60
CA ALA A 34 -11.70 -0.71 25.58
C ALA A 34 -11.66 -2.25 25.65
N ASP A 35 -12.81 -2.92 25.51
CA ASP A 35 -12.92 -4.38 25.51
C ASP A 35 -12.25 -5.04 24.27
N LYS A 36 -11.94 -4.25 23.24
CA LYS A 36 -11.28 -4.71 22.01
C LYS A 36 -9.77 -4.49 22.02
N LYS A 37 -9.22 -3.98 23.11
CA LYS A 37 -7.84 -3.62 23.25
C LYS A 37 -6.94 -4.83 23.47
N ASN A 38 -5.83 -4.92 22.74
CA ASN A 38 -4.76 -5.92 22.96
C ASN A 38 -5.23 -7.38 22.96
N LEU A 39 -6.19 -7.74 22.12
CA LEU A 39 -6.80 -9.08 22.12
C LEU A 39 -5.94 -10.16 21.46
N PHE A 40 -4.99 -9.76 20.61
CA PHE A 40 -4.08 -10.70 19.96
C PHE A 40 -2.71 -10.06 19.74
N THR A 41 -1.72 -10.88 19.41
CA THR A 41 -0.35 -10.40 19.17
C THR A 41 0.09 -10.68 17.75
N MET A 42 0.95 -9.80 17.26
CA MET A 42 1.60 -9.90 15.96
C MET A 42 3.11 -9.85 16.13
N GLN A 43 3.80 -10.77 15.50
CA GLN A 43 5.24 -10.71 15.24
C GLN A 43 5.44 -10.30 13.79
N LEU A 44 6.26 -9.30 13.56
CA LEU A 44 6.53 -8.72 12.25
C LEU A 44 8.04 -8.63 12.04
N THR A 45 8.53 -9.16 10.94
CA THR A 45 9.90 -8.98 10.49
C THR A 45 9.91 -8.51 9.05
N GLY A 46 10.90 -7.74 8.69
CA GLY A 46 11.02 -7.26 7.32
C GLY A 46 12.37 -6.64 7.04
N GLY A 47 12.60 -6.35 5.77
CA GLY A 47 13.81 -5.71 5.33
C GLY A 47 13.67 -5.11 3.94
N ASN A 48 14.59 -4.21 3.63
CA ASN A 48 14.72 -3.56 2.35
C ASN A 48 16.18 -3.57 1.91
N VAL A 49 16.39 -3.88 0.65
CA VAL A 49 17.68 -3.70 -0.03
C VAL A 49 17.44 -2.79 -1.22
N SER A 50 18.18 -1.70 -1.33
CA SER A 50 18.09 -0.77 -2.45
C SER A 50 19.46 -0.50 -3.06
N TYR A 51 19.46 -0.37 -4.37
CA TYR A 51 20.61 0.01 -5.17
C TYR A 51 20.26 1.28 -5.96
N GLN A 52 21.16 2.24 -5.91
CA GLN A 52 21.01 3.47 -6.66
C GLN A 52 22.34 3.81 -7.33
N GLN A 53 22.29 3.95 -8.64
CA GLN A 53 23.43 4.39 -9.44
C GLN A 53 22.95 5.32 -10.56
N ASN A 54 23.54 6.50 -10.65
CA ASN A 54 23.25 7.51 -11.67
C ASN A 54 21.73 7.82 -11.76
N ARG A 55 21.09 7.27 -12.79
CA ARG A 55 19.70 7.56 -13.17
C ARG A 55 18.73 6.45 -12.76
N ILE A 56 19.25 5.35 -12.21
CA ILE A 56 18.51 4.14 -11.89
C ILE A 56 18.49 3.96 -10.37
N ARG A 57 17.32 3.67 -9.84
CA ARG A 57 17.13 3.14 -8.50
C ARG A 57 16.30 1.87 -8.59
N LEU A 58 16.73 0.83 -7.89
CA LEU A 58 16.03 -0.43 -7.73
C LEU A 58 15.98 -0.78 -6.26
N GLY A 59 14.86 -1.28 -5.78
CA GLY A 59 14.68 -1.72 -4.41
C GLY A 59 13.90 -3.01 -4.33
N ILE A 60 14.18 -3.81 -3.32
CA ILE A 60 13.41 -5.00 -2.96
C ILE A 60 13.07 -4.88 -1.49
N THR A 61 11.78 -5.01 -1.18
CA THR A 61 11.25 -4.98 0.19
C THR A 61 10.52 -6.27 0.47
N GLY A 62 10.82 -6.89 1.60
CA GLY A 62 10.11 -8.08 2.08
C GLY A 62 9.59 -7.85 3.50
N ILE A 63 8.36 -8.29 3.75
CA ILE A 63 7.71 -8.24 5.06
C ILE A 63 7.06 -9.61 5.31
N TYR A 64 7.29 -10.15 6.50
CA TYR A 64 6.63 -11.36 6.98
C TYR A 64 6.06 -11.12 8.36
N TYR A 65 4.82 -11.53 8.59
CA TYR A 65 4.17 -11.36 9.87
C TYR A 65 3.28 -12.54 10.23
N VAL A 66 3.20 -12.80 11.54
CA VAL A 66 2.48 -13.92 12.14
C VAL A 66 1.59 -13.39 13.26
N PHE A 67 0.34 -13.80 13.24
CA PHE A 67 -0.57 -13.63 14.37
C PHE A 67 -0.56 -14.85 15.28
N ASN A 68 -0.74 -14.65 16.57
CA ASN A 68 -0.86 -15.76 17.52
C ASN A 68 -2.21 -16.49 17.46
N ARG A 69 -3.16 -15.98 16.64
CA ARG A 69 -4.48 -16.56 16.39
C ARG A 69 -4.78 -16.50 14.89
N PRO A 70 -5.61 -17.42 14.35
CA PRO A 70 -6.03 -17.34 12.96
C PRO A 70 -6.84 -16.07 12.68
N TYR A 71 -6.60 -15.46 11.54
CA TYR A 71 -7.42 -14.38 10.99
C TYR A 71 -8.47 -14.99 10.07
N GLU A 72 -9.73 -14.92 10.50
CA GLU A 72 -10.89 -15.45 9.80
C GLU A 72 -11.97 -14.36 9.73
N PRO A 73 -11.83 -13.41 8.80
CA PRO A 73 -12.78 -12.33 8.64
C PRO A 73 -14.14 -12.86 8.20
N GLN A 74 -15.21 -12.25 8.71
CA GLN A 74 -16.56 -12.62 8.27
C GLN A 74 -16.71 -12.34 6.78
N LEU A 75 -17.12 -13.36 6.03
CA LEU A 75 -17.36 -13.26 4.60
C LEU A 75 -18.65 -12.48 4.34
N THR A 76 -18.52 -11.28 3.83
CA THR A 76 -19.60 -10.48 3.26
C THR A 76 -19.36 -10.33 1.77
N GLY A 77 -20.32 -9.86 0.97
CA GLY A 77 -20.16 -9.72 -0.48
C GLY A 77 -18.88 -9.01 -0.92
N TYR A 78 -18.38 -8.07 -0.10
CA TYR A 78 -17.14 -7.31 -0.38
C TYR A 78 -15.88 -7.95 0.20
N SER A 79 -16.00 -8.85 1.18
CA SER A 79 -14.86 -9.46 1.88
C SER A 79 -14.63 -10.93 1.52
N GLN A 80 -15.35 -11.46 0.53
CA GLN A 80 -15.26 -12.88 0.13
C GLN A 80 -13.86 -13.33 -0.32
N TYR A 81 -13.01 -12.38 -0.71
CA TYR A 81 -11.63 -12.63 -1.15
C TYR A 81 -10.59 -12.23 -0.10
N ASN A 82 -11.03 -11.93 1.13
CA ASN A 82 -10.10 -11.62 2.19
C ASN A 82 -9.23 -12.82 2.51
N ILE A 83 -8.01 -12.53 2.89
CA ILE A 83 -7.01 -13.53 3.24
C ILE A 83 -7.32 -14.18 4.57
N HIS A 84 -7.04 -15.48 4.68
CA HIS A 84 -7.26 -16.30 5.85
C HIS A 84 -5.97 -16.89 6.41
N GLY A 85 -5.97 -17.22 7.71
CA GLY A 85 -4.88 -17.89 8.40
C GLY A 85 -4.07 -16.99 9.32
N ASN A 86 -2.91 -17.42 9.75
CA ASN A 86 -2.12 -16.73 10.75
C ASN A 86 -0.75 -16.25 10.26
N GLN A 87 -0.34 -16.61 9.04
CA GLN A 87 0.97 -16.27 8.47
C GLN A 87 0.79 -15.55 7.14
N PHE A 88 1.46 -14.43 7.00
CA PHE A 88 1.34 -13.54 5.85
C PHE A 88 2.68 -12.98 5.44
N TYR A 89 2.82 -12.70 4.15
CA TYR A 89 3.99 -12.01 3.61
C TYR A 89 3.58 -11.04 2.50
N ASN A 90 4.40 -10.03 2.33
CA ASN A 90 4.37 -9.16 1.17
C ASN A 90 5.81 -8.98 0.67
N LEU A 91 6.00 -9.12 -0.62
CA LEU A 91 7.26 -8.87 -1.31
C LEU A 91 7.02 -7.82 -2.38
N GLY A 92 7.82 -6.78 -2.39
CA GLY A 92 7.73 -5.67 -3.33
C GLY A 92 9.05 -5.38 -4.02
N ILE A 93 8.97 -4.94 -5.27
CA ILE A 93 10.10 -4.41 -6.04
C ILE A 93 9.72 -2.98 -6.42
N ASP A 94 10.55 -2.02 -6.04
CA ASP A 94 10.45 -0.64 -6.44
C ASP A 94 11.55 -0.28 -7.44
N TYR A 95 11.21 0.58 -8.38
CA TYR A 95 12.12 1.03 -9.42
C TYR A 95 11.87 2.49 -9.78
N ALA A 96 12.94 3.19 -10.10
CA ALA A 96 12.90 4.54 -10.64
C ALA A 96 13.98 4.74 -11.69
N TYR A 97 13.62 5.43 -12.75
CA TYR A 97 14.53 5.82 -13.82
C TYR A 97 14.28 7.28 -14.20
N ARG A 98 15.34 8.07 -14.27
CA ARG A 98 15.26 9.48 -14.67
C ARG A 98 16.18 9.76 -15.85
N TRP A 99 15.59 10.30 -16.92
CA TRP A 99 16.34 10.66 -18.11
C TRP A 99 15.89 12.00 -18.67
N HIS A 100 16.76 13.01 -18.61
CA HIS A 100 16.47 14.38 -19.01
C HIS A 100 15.18 14.92 -18.38
N ARG A 101 14.15 15.06 -19.21
CA ARG A 101 12.81 15.58 -18.86
C ARG A 101 11.81 14.48 -18.51
N PHE A 102 12.24 13.22 -18.58
CA PHE A 102 11.40 12.07 -18.28
C PHE A 102 11.76 11.46 -16.93
N SER A 103 10.75 11.08 -16.18
CA SER A 103 10.88 10.28 -14.98
C SER A 103 9.86 9.15 -15.00
N PHE A 104 10.33 7.94 -14.78
CA PHE A 104 9.51 6.77 -14.60
C PHE A 104 9.80 6.16 -13.24
N GLN A 105 8.77 5.84 -12.48
CA GLN A 105 8.91 5.16 -11.20
C GLN A 105 7.70 4.30 -10.94
N GLY A 106 7.91 3.21 -10.23
CA GLY A 106 6.83 2.31 -9.89
C GLY A 106 7.20 1.34 -8.79
N GLU A 107 6.20 0.62 -8.38
CA GLU A 107 6.28 -0.47 -7.43
C GLU A 107 5.37 -1.61 -7.89
N THR A 108 5.86 -2.83 -7.79
CA THR A 108 5.06 -4.03 -7.96
C THR A 108 5.24 -4.90 -6.73
N ALA A 109 4.15 -5.27 -6.10
CA ALA A 109 4.13 -6.07 -4.90
C ALA A 109 3.26 -7.30 -5.06
N MET A 110 3.63 -8.37 -4.38
CA MET A 110 2.85 -9.60 -4.26
C MET A 110 2.69 -9.97 -2.78
N GLY A 111 1.56 -10.54 -2.46
CA GLY A 111 1.27 -11.10 -1.14
C GLY A 111 1.05 -12.61 -1.20
N LYS A 112 0.55 -13.18 -0.11
CA LYS A 112 0.12 -14.59 -0.05
C LYS A 112 -0.90 -14.92 -1.15
N GLN A 113 -1.75 -13.94 -1.50
CA GLN A 113 -2.71 -14.01 -2.60
C GLN A 113 -2.71 -12.67 -3.33
N GLY A 114 -2.62 -12.73 -4.66
CA GLY A 114 -2.71 -11.54 -5.50
C GLY A 114 -1.47 -10.64 -5.54
N SER A 115 -1.59 -9.62 -6.36
CA SER A 115 -0.54 -8.63 -6.62
C SER A 115 -1.12 -7.23 -6.77
N ALA A 116 -0.26 -6.25 -6.59
CA ALA A 116 -0.55 -4.84 -6.79
C ALA A 116 0.59 -4.18 -7.56
N THR A 117 0.27 -3.27 -8.47
CA THR A 117 1.27 -2.47 -9.17
C THR A 117 0.80 -1.03 -9.31
N LEU A 118 1.73 -0.10 -9.11
CA LEU A 118 1.53 1.31 -9.30
C LEU A 118 2.71 1.86 -10.09
N ASN A 119 2.44 2.47 -11.24
CA ASN A 119 3.44 3.06 -12.11
C ASN A 119 3.15 4.53 -12.34
N ARG A 120 4.14 5.38 -12.25
CA ARG A 120 4.07 6.80 -12.56
C ARG A 120 5.07 7.17 -13.64
N PHE A 121 4.58 7.71 -14.72
CA PHE A 121 5.36 8.34 -15.78
C PHE A 121 5.16 9.86 -15.72
N GLN A 122 6.22 10.61 -15.82
CA GLN A 122 6.22 12.06 -15.72
C GLN A 122 7.10 12.65 -16.82
N TYR A 123 6.61 13.69 -17.48
CA TYR A 123 7.32 14.41 -18.50
C TYR A 123 7.23 15.93 -18.25
N SER A 124 8.37 16.60 -18.25
CA SER A 124 8.49 18.06 -18.06
C SER A 124 8.98 18.71 -19.34
N PRO A 125 8.08 19.07 -20.28
CA PRO A 125 8.46 19.61 -21.61
C PRO A 125 9.22 20.93 -21.53
N VAL A 126 8.79 21.79 -20.62
CA VAL A 126 9.43 23.10 -20.35
C VAL A 126 9.43 23.35 -18.85
N GLU A 127 10.21 24.32 -18.42
CA GLU A 127 10.22 24.75 -17.02
C GLU A 127 8.82 25.23 -16.60
N GLY A 128 8.36 24.85 -15.42
CA GLY A 128 7.04 25.17 -14.90
C GLY A 128 5.89 24.36 -15.49
N THR A 129 6.15 23.37 -16.37
CA THR A 129 5.10 22.49 -16.91
C THR A 129 5.45 21.03 -16.69
N GLN A 130 4.48 20.26 -16.19
CA GLN A 130 4.60 18.84 -15.89
C GLN A 130 3.37 18.09 -16.34
N LEU A 131 3.58 16.99 -17.05
CA LEU A 131 2.57 16.02 -17.43
C LEU A 131 2.82 14.74 -16.64
N MET A 132 1.77 14.12 -16.10
CA MET A 132 1.86 12.91 -15.29
C MET A 132 0.81 11.90 -15.71
N ILE A 133 1.22 10.66 -15.81
CA ILE A 133 0.35 9.50 -15.96
C ILE A 133 0.65 8.55 -14.81
N VAL A 134 -0.39 8.15 -14.09
CA VAL A 134 -0.30 7.09 -13.07
C VAL A 134 -1.18 5.93 -13.51
N GLN A 135 -0.61 4.75 -13.58
CA GLN A 135 -1.32 3.50 -13.80
C GLN A 135 -1.37 2.75 -12.49
N ARG A 136 -2.54 2.27 -12.10
CA ARG A 136 -2.77 1.43 -10.94
C ARG A 136 -3.49 0.15 -11.30
N TYR A 137 -3.07 -0.93 -10.68
CA TYR A 137 -3.73 -2.23 -10.75
C TYR A 137 -3.54 -2.94 -9.41
N TYR A 138 -4.64 -3.24 -8.73
CA TYR A 138 -4.66 -3.96 -7.47
C TYR A 138 -5.61 -5.13 -7.61
N SER A 139 -5.08 -6.35 -7.59
CA SER A 139 -5.92 -7.53 -7.75
C SER A 139 -6.96 -7.63 -6.61
N TYR A 140 -8.09 -8.26 -6.90
CA TYR A 140 -9.21 -8.38 -5.96
C TYR A 140 -8.87 -9.18 -4.69
N ASN A 141 -7.84 -10.01 -4.72
CA ASN A 141 -7.38 -10.83 -3.62
C ASN A 141 -6.02 -10.39 -3.05
N TYR A 142 -5.48 -9.23 -3.50
CA TYR A 142 -4.28 -8.68 -2.89
C TYR A 142 -4.59 -8.15 -1.50
N TRP A 143 -3.73 -8.48 -0.54
CA TRP A 143 -3.87 -7.99 0.82
C TRP A 143 -2.51 -7.64 1.41
N ALA A 144 -2.41 -6.44 1.95
CA ALA A 144 -1.24 -5.95 2.65
C ALA A 144 -1.69 -5.05 3.81
N MET A 145 -1.50 -5.51 5.03
CA MET A 145 -2.01 -4.87 6.24
C MET A 145 -1.53 -3.43 6.41
N PHE A 146 -0.33 -3.13 5.93
CA PHE A 146 0.33 -1.84 6.10
C PHE A 146 0.44 -1.03 4.80
N ALA A 147 -0.10 -1.55 3.69
CA ALA A 147 -0.02 -0.84 2.43
C ALA A 147 -0.95 0.39 2.43
N HIS A 148 -0.39 1.46 1.92
CA HIS A 148 -1.11 2.65 1.47
C HIS A 148 -0.67 2.94 0.05
N SER A 149 -1.60 3.15 -0.84
CA SER A 149 -1.30 3.43 -2.25
C SER A 149 -2.25 4.49 -2.80
N PHE A 150 -1.92 5.03 -3.95
CA PHE A 150 -2.77 5.94 -4.68
C PHE A 150 -3.98 5.18 -5.24
N GLY A 151 -5.19 5.57 -4.85
CA GLY A 151 -6.43 4.91 -5.24
C GLY A 151 -7.65 5.61 -4.67
N GLU A 152 -8.83 5.16 -5.11
CA GLU A 152 -10.13 5.66 -4.65
C GLU A 152 -10.55 4.98 -3.32
N GLY A 153 -10.12 3.74 -3.13
CA GLY A 153 -10.46 2.94 -1.96
C GLY A 153 -9.52 3.17 -0.77
N SER A 154 -9.99 2.81 0.42
CA SER A 154 -9.17 2.80 1.64
C SER A 154 -8.22 1.60 1.72
N ALA A 155 -8.44 0.57 0.91
CA ALA A 155 -7.62 -0.64 0.81
C ALA A 155 -6.97 -0.73 -0.57
N VAL A 156 -5.76 -1.26 -0.62
CA VAL A 156 -5.06 -1.55 -1.88
C VAL A 156 -5.56 -2.88 -2.41
N GLN A 157 -6.76 -2.90 -2.98
CA GLN A 157 -7.44 -4.11 -3.41
C GLN A 157 -8.54 -3.78 -4.43
N ASN A 158 -8.74 -4.66 -5.42
CA ASN A 158 -9.85 -4.62 -6.39
C ASN A 158 -10.01 -3.26 -7.07
N GLU A 159 -8.91 -2.73 -7.58
CA GLU A 159 -8.92 -1.42 -8.26
C GLU A 159 -7.98 -1.45 -9.47
N GLN A 160 -8.44 -0.83 -10.56
CA GLN A 160 -7.67 -0.66 -11.76
C GLN A 160 -8.00 0.70 -12.37
N GLY A 161 -6.99 1.46 -12.77
CA GLY A 161 -7.26 2.76 -13.36
C GLY A 161 -6.02 3.49 -13.86
N TYR A 162 -6.30 4.62 -14.52
CA TYR A 162 -5.31 5.56 -15.01
C TYR A 162 -5.66 6.97 -14.52
N TYR A 163 -4.69 7.63 -13.92
CA TYR A 163 -4.78 9.04 -13.58
C TYR A 163 -3.90 9.85 -14.53
N LEU A 164 -4.48 10.88 -15.13
CA LEU A 164 -3.78 11.84 -15.98
C LEU A 164 -3.74 13.17 -15.25
N GLY A 165 -2.57 13.78 -15.13
CA GLY A 165 -2.37 15.07 -14.48
C GLY A 165 -1.56 16.02 -15.34
N VAL A 166 -1.96 17.27 -15.37
CA VAL A 166 -1.23 18.40 -15.98
C VAL A 166 -1.09 19.48 -14.95
N GLU A 167 0.13 19.87 -14.70
CA GLU A 167 0.48 21.01 -13.85
C GLU A 167 1.29 21.98 -14.68
N THR A 168 0.90 23.27 -14.70
CA THR A 168 1.62 24.28 -15.47
C THR A 168 1.54 25.66 -14.80
N SER A 169 2.63 26.41 -14.93
CA SER A 169 2.75 27.81 -14.50
C SER A 169 3.13 28.67 -15.71
N PRO A 170 2.17 28.91 -16.65
CA PRO A 170 2.45 29.58 -17.91
C PRO A 170 2.86 31.06 -17.74
N PHE A 171 2.43 31.69 -16.66
CA PHE A 171 2.73 33.10 -16.33
C PHE A 171 3.09 33.24 -14.86
N ARG A 172 3.79 34.31 -14.53
CA ARG A 172 4.06 34.70 -13.13
C ARG A 172 2.73 34.84 -12.38
N TYR A 173 2.59 34.22 -11.22
CA TYR A 173 1.37 34.16 -10.38
C TYR A 173 0.23 33.24 -10.88
N TRP A 174 0.38 32.52 -11.99
CA TRP A 174 -0.60 31.55 -12.43
C TRP A 174 -0.07 30.12 -12.18
N HIS A 175 -0.87 29.34 -11.47
CA HIS A 175 -0.62 27.92 -11.29
C HIS A 175 -1.90 27.16 -11.63
N ILE A 176 -1.83 26.32 -12.64
CA ILE A 176 -2.96 25.58 -13.20
C ILE A 176 -2.68 24.09 -12.96
N LEU A 177 -3.61 23.43 -12.29
CA LEU A 177 -3.62 21.99 -12.11
C LEU A 177 -4.92 21.44 -12.71
N ALA A 178 -4.80 20.50 -13.62
CA ALA A 178 -5.93 19.76 -14.19
C ALA A 178 -5.65 18.26 -14.09
N SER A 179 -6.66 17.48 -13.73
CA SER A 179 -6.52 16.03 -13.64
C SER A 179 -7.79 15.31 -14.06
N PHE A 180 -7.61 14.08 -14.50
CA PHE A 180 -8.67 13.18 -14.90
C PHE A 180 -8.34 11.77 -14.41
N ASP A 181 -9.28 11.12 -13.75
CA ASP A 181 -9.17 9.75 -13.26
C ASP A 181 -10.14 8.85 -14.01
N LEU A 182 -9.67 7.68 -14.44
CA LEU A 182 -10.38 6.68 -15.26
C LEU A 182 -10.39 5.33 -14.57
#